data_3fa1afd56a0d3e79a87fcc738f2e24ba
#
_entry.id   3fa1afd56a0d3e79a87fcc738f2e24ba
#
_cell.length_a   1.000
_cell.length_b   1.000
_cell.length_c   1.000
_cell.angle_alpha   90.00
_cell.angle_beta   90.00
_cell.angle_gamma   90.00
#
_symmetry.space_group_name_H-M   'P 1'
#
loop_
_entity.id
_entity.type
_entity.pdbx_description
1 polymer ?
#
loop_
_entity_poly.entity_id
_entity_poly.type
_entity_poly.pdbx_seq_one_letter_code
_entity_poly.pdbx_strand_id
1 'polypeptide(L)'
;KENFWFGTVTAGGGVSEDEPLYLAQPKLFYYSPKFSLNFIGDLNNTGETALSRRDIRGFGGGFRAPSNTSGTSINLGDNSLNFLTNQKDALEVKNQLGATNFSYSPSQALDITGFAILNSNRVTSREISFVQYTDSDLGIPDETTQQTSTQRSDQGLLKLSASFQPNFENQLEYDVLGRISKDEQTQTEVSSVVGPTQQVDQVNPYSITQSLKYYYTLNENNIFALEAQYLNKD
;
A
#
# COMPACT_ATOMS: atom_id res chain seq x y z
N LYS A 1 -26.63 -12.35 -16.66
CA LYS A 1 -26.14 -12.43 -15.26
C LYS A 1 -26.72 -11.26 -14.51
N GLU A 2 -27.27 -11.50 -13.32
CA GLU A 2 -27.87 -10.46 -12.47
C GLU A 2 -26.79 -9.72 -11.70
N ASN A 3 -27.08 -8.47 -11.33
CA ASN A 3 -26.22 -7.68 -10.48
C ASN A 3 -26.33 -8.21 -9.05
N PHE A 4 -25.22 -8.29 -8.33
CA PHE A 4 -25.25 -8.75 -6.94
C PHE A 4 -24.22 -8.01 -6.07
N TRP A 5 -24.58 -7.89 -4.80
CA TRP A 5 -23.75 -7.38 -3.74
C TRP A 5 -23.49 -8.48 -2.72
N PHE A 6 -22.31 -8.51 -2.20
CA PHE A 6 -21.99 -9.27 -1.00
C PHE A 6 -20.89 -8.57 -0.21
N GLY A 7 -20.76 -8.94 1.03
CA GLY A 7 -19.71 -8.36 1.87
C GLY A 7 -19.76 -8.92 3.27
N THR A 8 -18.77 -8.50 4.03
CA THR A 8 -18.64 -8.80 5.45
C THR A 8 -18.28 -7.53 6.19
N VAL A 9 -18.74 -7.40 7.42
CA VAL A 9 -18.30 -6.35 8.34
C VAL A 9 -17.87 -7.05 9.63
N THR A 10 -16.62 -6.87 9.99
CA THR A 10 -16.10 -7.28 11.29
C THR A 10 -15.97 -6.05 12.15
N ALA A 11 -16.53 -6.08 13.36
CA ALA A 11 -16.44 -5.00 14.32
C ALA A 11 -16.12 -5.58 15.69
N GLY A 12 -15.25 -4.91 16.43
CA GLY A 12 -14.85 -5.28 17.76
C GLY A 12 -14.53 -4.06 18.60
N GLY A 13 -14.64 -4.22 19.92
CA GLY A 13 -14.25 -3.19 20.87
C GLY A 13 -13.74 -3.84 22.15
N GLY A 14 -12.84 -3.16 22.84
CA GLY A 14 -12.25 -3.61 24.09
C GLY A 14 -11.83 -2.45 24.97
N VAL A 15 -11.34 -2.78 26.15
CA VAL A 15 -10.81 -1.81 27.11
C VAL A 15 -9.36 -2.19 27.39
N SER A 16 -8.48 -1.22 27.30
CA SER A 16 -7.08 -1.29 27.72
C SER A 16 -6.83 -0.27 28.82
N GLU A 17 -5.72 -0.36 29.51
CA GLU A 17 -5.35 0.60 30.56
C GLU A 17 -5.13 2.01 30.02
N ASP A 18 -4.63 2.11 28.76
CA ASP A 18 -4.22 3.39 28.16
C ASP A 18 -5.31 4.00 27.27
N GLU A 19 -6.04 3.18 26.50
CA GLU A 19 -7.06 3.67 25.57
C GLU A 19 -8.09 2.57 25.21
N PRO A 20 -9.31 2.97 24.75
CA PRO A 20 -10.28 2.00 24.27
C PRO A 20 -9.79 1.34 22.98
N LEU A 21 -9.89 0.02 22.90
CA LEU A 21 -9.57 -0.75 21.71
C LEU A 21 -10.77 -0.77 20.76
N TYR A 22 -10.48 -0.66 19.46
CA TYR A 22 -11.47 -0.73 18.40
C TYR A 22 -10.97 -1.49 17.19
N LEU A 23 -11.91 -2.14 16.51
CA LEU A 23 -11.72 -2.83 15.25
C LEU A 23 -12.96 -2.63 14.37
N ALA A 24 -12.78 -2.18 13.13
CA ALA A 24 -13.83 -2.10 12.13
C ALA A 24 -13.28 -2.44 10.76
N GLN A 25 -13.71 -3.57 10.18
CA GLN A 25 -13.20 -4.10 8.92
C GLN A 25 -14.36 -4.38 7.95
N PRO A 26 -14.90 -3.36 7.23
CA PRO A 26 -15.86 -3.57 6.17
C PRO A 26 -15.18 -4.12 4.91
N LYS A 27 -15.79 -5.13 4.29
CA LYS A 27 -15.44 -5.66 2.97
C LYS A 27 -16.71 -5.73 2.14
N LEU A 28 -16.77 -4.96 1.05
CA LEU A 28 -17.94 -4.84 0.19
C LEU A 28 -17.56 -5.13 -1.26
N PHE A 29 -18.40 -5.89 -1.93
CA PHE A 29 -18.16 -6.32 -3.30
C PHE A 29 -19.45 -6.16 -4.10
N TYR A 30 -19.31 -5.54 -5.27
CA TYR A 30 -20.38 -5.39 -6.24
C TYR A 30 -19.94 -5.93 -7.59
N TYR A 31 -20.79 -6.73 -8.21
CA TYR A 31 -20.53 -7.27 -9.54
C TYR A 31 -21.76 -7.13 -10.42
N SER A 32 -21.52 -6.67 -11.64
CA SER A 32 -22.47 -6.66 -12.74
C SER A 32 -21.77 -7.12 -14.04
N PRO A 33 -22.48 -7.36 -15.12
CA PRO A 33 -21.87 -7.79 -16.38
C PRO A 33 -20.84 -6.82 -16.96
N LYS A 34 -20.97 -5.52 -16.66
CA LYS A 34 -20.11 -4.46 -17.22
C LYS A 34 -19.31 -3.71 -16.18
N PHE A 35 -19.59 -3.90 -14.90
CA PHE A 35 -18.93 -3.14 -13.83
C PHE A 35 -18.73 -4.00 -12.59
N SER A 36 -17.56 -3.91 -12.01
CA SER A 36 -17.29 -4.45 -10.68
C SER A 36 -16.64 -3.39 -9.80
N LEU A 37 -16.96 -3.44 -8.52
CA LEU A 37 -16.38 -2.57 -7.50
C LEU A 37 -16.13 -3.40 -6.25
N ASN A 38 -14.92 -3.33 -5.73
CA ASN A 38 -14.54 -3.94 -4.47
C ASN A 38 -14.02 -2.85 -3.53
N PHE A 39 -14.44 -2.90 -2.29
CA PHE A 39 -13.99 -1.99 -1.25
C PHE A 39 -13.59 -2.80 -0.01
N ILE A 40 -12.43 -2.47 0.55
CA ILE A 40 -11.95 -3.01 1.83
C ILE A 40 -11.53 -1.83 2.69
N GLY A 41 -12.05 -1.78 3.89
CA GLY A 41 -11.65 -0.84 4.93
C GLY A 41 -11.06 -1.56 6.13
N ASP A 42 -10.19 -0.88 6.85
CA ASP A 42 -9.69 -1.31 8.15
C ASP A 42 -9.40 -0.10 9.03
N LEU A 43 -10.02 -0.09 10.18
CA LEU A 43 -9.80 0.89 11.23
C LEU A 43 -9.56 0.12 12.51
N ASN A 44 -8.34 0.09 13.01
CA ASN A 44 -8.05 -0.63 14.24
C ASN A 44 -6.85 -0.03 15.00
N ASN A 45 -6.85 -0.27 16.31
CA ASN A 45 -5.72 -0.06 17.20
C ASN A 45 -5.36 -1.33 18.01
N THR A 46 -5.77 -2.50 17.51
CA THR A 46 -5.54 -3.79 18.16
C THR A 46 -4.25 -4.46 17.72
N GLY A 47 -3.53 -3.87 16.77
CA GLY A 47 -2.33 -4.46 16.17
C GLY A 47 -2.62 -5.55 15.13
N GLU A 48 -3.89 -5.73 14.74
CA GLU A 48 -4.20 -6.62 13.62
C GLU A 48 -3.77 -6.01 12.30
N THR A 49 -3.28 -6.85 11.41
CA THR A 49 -2.88 -6.41 10.06
C THR A 49 -4.12 -6.13 9.21
N ALA A 50 -4.15 -4.95 8.59
CA ALA A 50 -5.26 -4.47 7.77
C ALA A 50 -5.65 -5.41 6.63
N LEU A 51 -4.68 -6.04 6.01
CA LEU A 51 -4.86 -6.95 4.89
C LEU A 51 -4.13 -8.26 5.15
N SER A 52 -4.87 -9.36 5.07
CA SER A 52 -4.24 -10.68 5.03
C SER A 52 -3.56 -10.91 3.67
N ARG A 53 -2.59 -11.83 3.62
CA ARG A 53 -1.99 -12.27 2.33
C ARG A 53 -3.04 -12.82 1.36
N ARG A 54 -4.19 -13.26 1.85
CA ARG A 54 -5.32 -13.73 1.05
C ARG A 54 -6.08 -12.55 0.44
N ASP A 55 -6.28 -11.49 1.20
CA ASP A 55 -6.91 -10.25 0.72
C ASP A 55 -6.06 -9.60 -0.37
N ILE A 56 -4.74 -9.51 -0.16
CA ILE A 56 -3.79 -9.00 -1.16
C ILE A 56 -3.85 -9.82 -2.46
N ARG A 57 -3.90 -11.15 -2.38
CA ARG A 57 -4.07 -12.02 -3.55
C ARG A 57 -5.43 -11.86 -4.20
N GLY A 58 -6.50 -11.69 -3.42
CA GLY A 58 -7.84 -11.40 -3.92
C GLY A 58 -7.92 -10.05 -4.63
N PHE A 59 -7.24 -9.03 -4.10
CA PHE A 59 -7.05 -7.74 -4.77
C PHE A 59 -6.23 -7.89 -6.07
N GLY A 60 -5.12 -8.65 -6.04
CA GLY A 60 -4.28 -8.90 -7.21
C GLY A 60 -4.96 -9.78 -8.28
N GLY A 61 -5.83 -10.71 -7.89
CA GLY A 61 -6.55 -11.59 -8.82
C GLY A 61 -7.75 -10.93 -9.52
N GLY A 62 -8.28 -9.82 -8.97
CA GLY A 62 -9.23 -8.94 -9.62
C GLY A 62 -8.58 -8.00 -10.64
N PHE A 63 -7.26 -7.82 -10.54
CA PHE A 63 -6.45 -7.14 -11.53
C PHE A 63 -6.05 -8.16 -12.62
N ARG A 64 -6.95 -8.49 -13.52
CA ARG A 64 -6.50 -8.99 -14.80
C ARG A 64 -5.66 -7.87 -15.40
N ALA A 65 -4.34 -8.00 -15.25
CA ALA A 65 -3.46 -7.39 -16.22
C ALA A 65 -3.99 -7.83 -17.60
N PRO A 66 -4.18 -6.92 -18.56
CA PRO A 66 -4.47 -7.34 -19.91
C PRO A 66 -3.45 -8.41 -20.27
N SER A 67 -3.91 -9.64 -20.47
CA SER A 67 -3.07 -10.71 -20.93
C SER A 67 -2.67 -10.32 -22.32
N ASN A 68 -1.46 -9.97 -22.51
CA ASN A 68 -0.55 -10.26 -23.59
C ASN A 68 0.50 -9.20 -23.69
N THR A 69 1.73 -9.68 -23.49
CA THR A 69 2.99 -9.06 -23.91
C THR A 69 3.35 -7.71 -23.30
N SER A 70 4.36 -7.76 -22.44
CA SER A 70 5.20 -6.63 -22.00
C SER A 70 4.54 -5.52 -21.17
N GLY A 71 3.44 -5.78 -20.52
CA GLY A 71 2.92 -4.89 -19.49
C GLY A 71 3.84 -4.86 -18.28
N THR A 72 4.12 -3.69 -17.77
CA THR A 72 4.70 -3.53 -16.44
C THR A 72 3.75 -4.21 -15.45
N SER A 73 3.98 -5.49 -15.17
CA SER A 73 3.29 -6.16 -14.09
C SER A 73 3.75 -5.43 -12.83
N ILE A 74 2.83 -4.70 -12.20
CA ILE A 74 3.08 -4.27 -10.84
C ILE A 74 3.06 -5.54 -10.03
N ASN A 75 4.24 -6.04 -9.74
CA ASN A 75 4.41 -7.14 -8.84
C ASN A 75 4.12 -6.58 -7.44
N LEU A 76 2.86 -6.68 -7.01
CA LEU A 76 2.43 -6.31 -5.65
C LEU A 76 3.16 -7.15 -4.58
N GLY A 77 3.99 -8.11 -5.01
CA GLY A 77 4.84 -8.92 -4.15
C GLY A 77 6.14 -8.25 -3.70
N ASP A 78 6.61 -7.22 -4.39
CA ASP A 78 7.85 -6.56 -4.02
C ASP A 78 7.58 -5.29 -3.21
N ASN A 79 7.99 -5.29 -1.97
CA ASN A 79 8.23 -4.17 -1.04
C ASN A 79 7.20 -3.01 -0.98
N SER A 80 6.39 -2.81 -2.01
CA SER A 80 5.43 -1.70 -2.11
C SER A 80 4.27 -1.80 -1.12
N LEU A 81 4.00 -2.99 -0.58
CA LEU A 81 2.95 -3.27 0.41
C LEU A 81 3.49 -3.84 1.72
N ASN A 82 4.83 -3.91 1.89
CA ASN A 82 5.43 -4.42 3.13
C ASN A 82 5.07 -3.56 4.34
N PHE A 83 4.74 -2.29 4.13
CA PHE A 83 4.25 -1.42 5.18
C PHE A 83 2.92 -1.90 5.81
N LEU A 84 2.16 -2.73 5.10
CA LEU A 84 0.90 -3.32 5.60
C LEU A 84 1.12 -4.56 6.46
N THR A 85 2.31 -5.16 6.45
CA THR A 85 2.58 -6.47 7.05
C THR A 85 3.66 -6.52 8.12
N ASN A 86 4.52 -5.48 8.25
CA ASN A 86 5.62 -5.46 9.20
C ASN A 86 5.26 -4.64 10.45
N GLN A 87 4.81 -5.33 11.49
CA GLN A 87 4.44 -4.75 12.79
C GLN A 87 5.02 -5.56 13.96
N LYS A 88 6.19 -6.15 13.77
CA LYS A 88 6.86 -6.89 14.85
C LYS A 88 7.40 -5.91 15.90
N ASP A 89 7.25 -6.26 17.15
CA ASP A 89 7.79 -5.55 18.32
C ASP A 89 7.19 -4.16 18.61
N ALA A 90 5.97 -3.89 18.10
CA ALA A 90 5.25 -2.66 18.40
C ALA A 90 4.56 -2.72 19.77
N LEU A 91 4.66 -1.65 20.55
CA LEU A 91 3.87 -1.42 21.76
C LEU A 91 2.44 -0.99 21.42
N GLU A 92 2.31 -0.15 20.40
CA GLU A 92 1.04 0.40 19.96
C GLU A 92 1.05 0.45 18.43
N VAL A 93 -0.06 0.03 17.84
CA VAL A 93 -0.29 0.12 16.40
C VAL A 93 -1.67 0.71 16.17
N LYS A 94 -1.75 1.82 15.44
CA LYS A 94 -3.00 2.39 14.93
C LYS A 94 -2.99 2.29 13.42
N ASN A 95 -4.00 1.67 12.86
CA ASN A 95 -4.08 1.43 11.44
C ASN A 95 -5.41 1.93 10.86
N GLN A 96 -5.33 2.64 9.74
CA GLN A 96 -6.48 3.15 8.99
C GLN A 96 -6.21 2.88 7.51
N LEU A 97 -6.97 1.96 6.93
CA LEU A 97 -6.85 1.56 5.53
C LEU A 97 -8.19 1.72 4.82
N GLY A 98 -8.14 2.31 3.64
CA GLY A 98 -9.21 2.25 2.65
C GLY A 98 -8.63 1.81 1.32
N ALA A 99 -9.15 0.72 0.78
CA ALA A 99 -8.72 0.20 -0.51
C ALA A 99 -9.94 -0.08 -1.39
N THR A 100 -9.88 0.37 -2.63
CA THR A 100 -10.93 0.12 -3.60
C THR A 100 -10.33 -0.27 -4.94
N ASN A 101 -10.98 -1.17 -5.65
CA ASN A 101 -10.69 -1.42 -7.04
C ASN A 101 -11.99 -1.49 -7.85
N PHE A 102 -11.91 -1.14 -9.10
CA PHE A 102 -13.03 -1.24 -10.02
C PHE A 102 -12.60 -1.74 -11.39
N SER A 103 -13.56 -2.32 -12.11
CA SER A 103 -13.43 -2.66 -13.51
C SER A 103 -14.71 -2.25 -14.22
N TYR A 104 -14.57 -1.58 -15.35
CA TYR A 104 -15.68 -1.09 -16.16
C TYR A 104 -15.46 -1.41 -17.64
N SER A 105 -16.30 -2.27 -18.18
CA SER A 105 -16.27 -2.71 -19.59
C SER A 105 -17.60 -2.38 -20.24
N PRO A 106 -17.82 -1.11 -20.67
CA PRO A 106 -19.09 -0.68 -21.26
C PRO A 106 -19.38 -1.34 -22.61
N SER A 107 -18.32 -1.72 -23.34
CA SER A 107 -18.37 -2.39 -24.63
C SER A 107 -17.27 -3.46 -24.72
N GLN A 108 -17.28 -4.25 -25.79
CA GLN A 108 -16.18 -5.19 -26.06
C GLN A 108 -14.88 -4.49 -26.48
N ALA A 109 -14.96 -3.22 -26.86
CA ALA A 109 -13.83 -2.44 -27.33
C ALA A 109 -13.13 -1.63 -26.24
N LEU A 110 -13.76 -1.43 -25.07
CA LEU A 110 -13.23 -0.56 -24.03
C LEU A 110 -13.28 -1.24 -22.67
N ASP A 111 -12.12 -1.36 -22.06
CA ASP A 111 -11.93 -1.83 -20.70
C ASP A 111 -11.20 -0.74 -19.89
N ILE A 112 -11.78 -0.35 -18.77
CA ILE A 112 -11.20 0.60 -17.82
C ILE A 112 -11.10 -0.10 -16.47
N THR A 113 -9.92 -0.14 -15.89
CA THR A 113 -9.68 -0.70 -14.56
C THR A 113 -8.90 0.26 -13.71
N GLY A 114 -9.10 0.20 -12.42
CA GLY A 114 -8.33 1.03 -11.53
C GLY A 114 -8.41 0.58 -10.09
N PHE A 115 -7.50 1.09 -9.30
CA PHE A 115 -7.54 0.94 -7.85
C PHE A 115 -7.00 2.19 -7.13
N ALA A 116 -7.47 2.38 -5.92
CA ALA A 116 -6.92 3.34 -4.98
C ALA A 116 -6.72 2.65 -3.62
N ILE A 117 -5.57 2.91 -3.00
CA ILE A 117 -5.24 2.48 -1.65
C ILE A 117 -4.79 3.71 -0.89
N LEU A 118 -5.44 3.98 0.24
CA LEU A 118 -5.06 5.01 1.19
C LEU A 118 -4.80 4.31 2.52
N ASN A 119 -3.64 4.54 3.08
CA ASN A 119 -3.24 3.95 4.34
C ASN A 119 -2.61 5.02 5.25
N SER A 120 -3.03 5.03 6.51
CA SER A 120 -2.39 5.78 7.59
C SER A 120 -2.06 4.81 8.71
N ASN A 121 -0.79 4.68 9.00
CA ASN A 121 -0.30 3.78 10.04
C ASN A 121 0.56 4.55 11.04
N ARG A 122 0.32 4.32 12.32
CA ARG A 122 1.15 4.81 13.41
C ARG A 122 1.61 3.64 14.26
N VAL A 123 2.92 3.52 14.41
CA VAL A 123 3.56 2.46 15.18
C VAL A 123 4.45 3.10 16.22
N THR A 124 4.27 2.71 17.48
CA THR A 124 5.16 3.09 18.58
C THR A 124 5.88 1.84 19.05
N SER A 125 7.19 1.90 19.12
CA SER A 125 8.04 0.84 19.64
C SER A 125 8.93 1.38 20.77
N ARG A 126 9.32 0.50 21.68
CA ARG A 126 10.27 0.78 22.75
C ARG A 126 11.31 -0.31 22.79
N GLU A 127 12.56 0.10 22.84
CA GLU A 127 13.70 -0.77 23.02
C GLU A 127 14.48 -0.33 24.28
N ILE A 128 14.90 -1.29 25.08
CA ILE A 128 15.75 -1.06 26.22
C ILE A 128 17.00 -1.91 26.00
N SER A 129 18.15 -1.26 25.94
CA SER A 129 19.45 -1.90 25.83
C SER A 129 20.29 -1.64 27.06
N PHE A 130 21.06 -2.63 27.44
CA PHE A 130 22.03 -2.55 28.53
C PHE A 130 23.41 -2.93 27.99
N VAL A 131 24.37 -2.04 28.15
CA VAL A 131 25.76 -2.24 27.73
C VAL A 131 26.63 -2.28 28.98
N GLN A 132 27.29 -3.41 29.20
CA GLN A 132 28.24 -3.59 30.26
C GLN A 132 29.65 -3.62 29.68
N TYR A 133 30.50 -2.74 30.18
CA TYR A 133 31.91 -2.69 29.79
C TYR A 133 32.70 -3.65 30.67
N THR A 134 33.32 -4.66 30.08
CA THR A 134 34.06 -5.70 30.80
C THR A 134 35.45 -5.29 31.23
N ASP A 135 35.97 -4.18 30.72
CA ASP A 135 37.28 -3.63 31.11
C ASP A 135 37.11 -2.52 32.16
N SER A 136 37.33 -2.86 33.41
CA SER A 136 37.21 -1.95 34.54
C SER A 136 38.25 -0.83 34.55
N ASP A 137 39.35 -0.99 33.80
CA ASP A 137 40.45 0.00 33.77
C ASP A 137 40.10 1.22 32.90
N LEU A 138 39.09 1.11 32.07
CA LEU A 138 38.61 2.22 31.25
C LEU A 138 37.78 3.24 32.03
N GLY A 139 37.29 2.91 33.24
CA GLY A 139 36.45 3.80 34.05
C GLY A 139 35.13 4.21 33.40
N ILE A 140 34.70 3.48 32.38
CA ILE A 140 33.41 3.73 31.67
C ILE A 140 32.30 3.06 32.45
N PRO A 141 31.25 3.80 32.89
CA PRO A 141 30.13 3.21 33.60
C PRO A 141 29.28 2.36 32.66
N ASP A 142 28.63 1.35 33.21
CA ASP A 142 27.60 0.59 32.49
C ASP A 142 26.49 1.52 32.01
N GLU A 143 26.00 1.30 30.80
CA GLU A 143 25.04 2.16 30.17
C GLU A 143 23.70 1.44 29.96
N THR A 144 22.62 2.07 30.41
CA THR A 144 21.26 1.69 30.06
C THR A 144 20.69 2.74 29.14
N THR A 145 20.26 2.30 27.96
CA THR A 145 19.64 3.17 26.96
C THR A 145 18.19 2.72 26.75
N GLN A 146 17.26 3.65 26.90
CA GLN A 146 15.86 3.45 26.55
C GLN A 146 15.55 4.28 25.30
N GLN A 147 15.19 3.61 24.23
CA GLN A 147 14.79 4.23 22.97
C GLN A 147 13.29 4.05 22.76
N THR A 148 12.57 5.13 22.50
CA THR A 148 11.18 5.12 22.08
C THR A 148 11.10 5.71 20.69
N SER A 149 10.56 4.95 19.75
CA SER A 149 10.37 5.38 18.35
C SER A 149 8.89 5.39 18.03
N THR A 150 8.40 6.51 17.52
CA THR A 150 7.05 6.65 16.96
C THR A 150 7.19 6.94 15.47
N GLN A 151 6.69 6.04 14.66
CA GLN A 151 6.65 6.19 13.20
C GLN A 151 5.19 6.40 12.77
N ARG A 152 4.97 7.43 11.97
CA ARG A 152 3.72 7.68 11.27
C ARG A 152 3.98 7.62 9.78
N SER A 153 3.16 6.86 9.05
CA SER A 153 3.25 6.71 7.60
C SER A 153 1.86 6.88 7.00
N ASP A 154 1.68 7.95 6.23
CA ASP A 154 0.48 8.24 5.46
C ASP A 154 0.80 7.98 3.98
N GLN A 155 0.12 7.02 3.34
CA GLN A 155 0.45 6.58 1.99
C GLN A 155 -0.78 6.54 1.10
N GLY A 156 -0.60 6.97 -0.14
CA GLY A 156 -1.60 6.88 -1.20
C GLY A 156 -1.03 6.21 -2.44
N LEU A 157 -1.76 5.26 -2.99
CA LEU A 157 -1.44 4.58 -4.23
C LEU A 157 -2.67 4.57 -5.13
N LEU A 158 -2.55 5.11 -6.33
CA LEU A 158 -3.62 5.16 -7.33
C LEU A 158 -3.12 4.56 -8.64
N LYS A 159 -3.89 3.63 -9.23
CA LYS A 159 -3.67 3.14 -10.58
C LYS A 159 -4.94 3.28 -11.40
N LEU A 160 -4.79 3.71 -12.64
CA LEU A 160 -5.82 3.68 -13.68
C LEU A 160 -5.23 3.08 -14.95
N SER A 161 -5.94 2.13 -15.54
CA SER A 161 -5.59 1.48 -16.78
C SER A 161 -6.78 1.53 -17.71
N ALA A 162 -6.55 1.87 -18.98
CA ALA A 162 -7.55 1.86 -20.01
C ALA A 162 -7.01 1.10 -21.24
N SER A 163 -7.80 0.17 -21.74
CA SER A 163 -7.52 -0.57 -22.98
C SER A 163 -8.68 -0.32 -23.96
N PHE A 164 -8.35 0.20 -25.13
CA PHE A 164 -9.29 0.51 -26.18
C PHE A 164 -8.90 -0.18 -27.47
N GLN A 165 -9.74 -1.14 -27.90
CA GLN A 165 -9.54 -1.93 -29.11
C GLN A 165 -10.83 -1.89 -29.94
N PRO A 166 -11.04 -0.81 -30.76
CA PRO A 166 -12.27 -0.65 -31.54
C PRO A 166 -12.41 -1.68 -32.67
N ASN A 167 -11.29 -2.22 -33.16
CA ASN A 167 -11.19 -3.23 -34.20
C ASN A 167 -9.90 -4.03 -34.07
N PHE A 168 -9.68 -5.02 -34.93
CA PHE A 168 -8.48 -5.87 -34.90
C PHE A 168 -7.19 -5.15 -35.32
N GLU A 169 -7.30 -3.99 -35.97
CA GLU A 169 -6.18 -3.23 -36.47
C GLU A 169 -5.62 -2.24 -35.44
N ASN A 170 -6.47 -1.76 -34.53
CA ASN A 170 -6.14 -0.69 -33.60
C ASN A 170 -6.27 -1.12 -32.15
N GLN A 171 -5.20 -0.95 -31.38
CA GLN A 171 -5.17 -1.17 -29.95
C GLN A 171 -4.46 -0.02 -29.26
N LEU A 172 -5.10 0.60 -28.31
CA LEU A 172 -4.56 1.66 -27.46
C LEU A 172 -4.59 1.20 -26.00
N GLU A 173 -3.47 1.28 -25.33
CA GLU A 173 -3.36 1.01 -23.89
C GLU A 173 -2.79 2.26 -23.21
N TYR A 174 -3.41 2.65 -22.13
CA TYR A 174 -2.94 3.74 -21.29
C TYR A 174 -2.95 3.31 -19.81
N ASP A 175 -1.82 3.51 -19.16
CA ASP A 175 -1.66 3.24 -17.74
C ASP A 175 -1.13 4.47 -17.03
N VAL A 176 -1.70 4.79 -15.88
CA VAL A 176 -1.15 5.76 -14.95
C VAL A 176 -1.07 5.16 -13.55
N LEU A 177 0.07 5.35 -12.90
CA LEU A 177 0.31 4.97 -11.51
C LEU A 177 0.83 6.20 -10.76
N GLY A 178 0.10 6.59 -9.72
CA GLY A 178 0.49 7.65 -8.80
C GLY A 178 0.76 7.06 -7.42
N ARG A 179 1.85 7.51 -6.80
CA ARG A 179 2.21 7.19 -5.41
C ARG A 179 2.56 8.48 -4.68
N ILE A 180 2.03 8.62 -3.48
CA ILE A 180 2.39 9.67 -2.54
C ILE A 180 2.65 9.03 -1.17
N SER A 181 3.62 9.54 -0.44
CA SER A 181 3.88 9.12 0.94
C SER A 181 4.26 10.33 1.78
N LYS A 182 3.88 10.29 3.03
CA LYS A 182 4.39 11.17 4.07
C LYS A 182 4.77 10.29 5.24
N ASP A 183 6.07 10.19 5.47
CA ASP A 183 6.64 9.40 6.53
C ASP A 183 7.30 10.32 7.54
N GLU A 184 6.94 10.18 8.81
CA GLU A 184 7.48 10.94 9.93
C GLU A 184 7.90 9.95 11.02
N GLN A 185 9.14 10.05 11.45
CA GLN A 185 9.69 9.26 12.55
C GLN A 185 10.22 10.19 13.62
N THR A 186 9.72 10.03 14.84
CA THR A 186 10.24 10.67 16.03
C THR A 186 10.90 9.62 16.90
N GLN A 187 12.17 9.76 17.18
CA GLN A 187 12.94 8.90 18.04
C GLN A 187 13.41 9.68 19.25
N THR A 188 13.10 9.19 20.43
CA THR A 188 13.58 9.72 21.70
C THR A 188 14.42 8.66 22.37
N GLU A 189 15.65 8.99 22.68
CA GLU A 189 16.60 8.13 23.37
C GLU A 189 16.98 8.74 24.69
N VAL A 190 16.96 7.95 25.75
CA VAL A 190 17.39 8.34 27.09
C VAL A 190 18.50 7.38 27.51
N SER A 191 19.73 7.88 27.51
CA SER A 191 20.91 7.17 28.02
C SER A 191 21.18 7.57 29.47
N SER A 192 21.59 6.59 30.30
CA SER A 192 22.04 6.83 31.68
C SER A 192 23.36 7.63 31.74
N VAL A 193 24.11 7.69 30.64
CA VAL A 193 25.42 8.36 30.56
C VAL A 193 25.33 9.69 29.83
N VAL A 194 24.64 9.73 28.69
CA VAL A 194 24.59 10.92 27.80
C VAL A 194 23.36 11.81 28.10
N GLY A 195 22.33 11.23 28.65
CA GLY A 195 21.05 11.91 28.87
C GLY A 195 20.06 11.79 27.67
N PRO A 196 18.99 12.62 27.62
CA PRO A 196 17.99 12.52 26.61
C PRO A 196 18.42 13.16 25.28
N THR A 197 18.17 12.48 24.19
CA THR A 197 18.29 12.98 22.81
C THR A 197 16.99 12.75 22.06
N GLN A 198 16.68 13.63 21.12
CA GLN A 198 15.52 13.50 20.24
C GLN A 198 15.91 13.75 18.80
N GLN A 199 15.44 12.88 17.91
CA GLN A 199 15.58 13.01 16.47
C GLN A 199 14.20 12.98 15.83
N VAL A 200 13.99 13.82 14.83
CA VAL A 200 12.76 13.85 14.00
C VAL A 200 13.19 13.81 12.55
N ASP A 201 12.72 12.79 11.84
CA ASP A 201 12.95 12.60 10.42
C ASP A 201 11.61 12.68 9.69
N GLN A 202 11.56 13.42 8.58
CA GLN A 202 10.38 13.54 7.74
C GLN A 202 10.76 13.41 6.28
N VAL A 203 10.03 12.56 5.56
CA VAL A 203 10.22 12.31 4.12
C VAL A 203 8.84 12.30 3.44
N ASN A 204 8.72 12.98 2.30
CA ASN A 204 7.46 13.10 1.57
C ASN A 204 7.65 12.68 0.09
N PRO A 205 8.02 11.44 -0.21
CA PRO A 205 8.25 11.01 -1.59
C PRO A 205 6.96 10.95 -2.39
N TYR A 206 7.07 11.28 -3.67
CA TYR A 206 6.01 11.04 -4.62
C TYR A 206 6.54 10.46 -5.94
N SER A 207 5.69 9.77 -6.66
CA SER A 207 5.99 9.34 -8.02
C SER A 207 4.73 9.24 -8.87
N ILE A 208 4.84 9.65 -10.12
CA ILE A 208 3.81 9.48 -11.15
C ILE A 208 4.45 8.84 -12.35
N THR A 209 3.95 7.67 -12.72
CA THR A 209 4.36 6.95 -13.94
C THR A 209 3.18 6.87 -14.89
N GLN A 210 3.40 7.23 -16.14
CA GLN A 210 2.41 7.11 -17.20
C GLN A 210 3.01 6.30 -18.33
N SER A 211 2.22 5.45 -18.96
CA SER A 211 2.60 4.64 -20.11
C SER A 211 1.47 4.66 -21.13
N LEU A 212 1.81 4.95 -22.36
CA LEU A 212 0.91 4.92 -23.50
C LEU A 212 1.50 3.97 -24.54
N LYS A 213 0.68 3.04 -25.02
CA LYS A 213 1.04 2.12 -26.08
C LYS A 213 -0.06 2.12 -27.13
N TYR A 214 0.33 2.29 -28.35
CA TYR A 214 -0.56 2.21 -29.49
C TYR A 214 -0.01 1.24 -30.51
N TYR A 215 -0.84 0.27 -30.89
CA TYR A 215 -0.51 -0.72 -31.90
C TYR A 215 -1.46 -0.55 -33.09
N TYR A 216 -0.87 -0.50 -34.29
CA TYR A 216 -1.61 -0.46 -35.56
C TYR A 216 -1.16 -1.61 -36.44
N THR A 217 -2.08 -2.52 -36.73
CA THR A 217 -1.85 -3.65 -37.64
C THR A 217 -2.27 -3.26 -39.05
N LEU A 218 -1.32 -3.01 -39.92
CA LEU A 218 -1.56 -2.63 -41.32
C LEU A 218 -2.01 -3.84 -42.13
N ASN A 219 -1.37 -5.00 -41.91
CA ASN A 219 -1.68 -6.28 -42.54
C ASN A 219 -1.04 -7.42 -41.71
N GLU A 220 -1.22 -8.67 -42.17
CA GLU A 220 -0.73 -9.87 -41.49
C GLU A 220 0.81 -9.86 -41.21
N ASN A 221 1.58 -9.09 -42.00
CA ASN A 221 3.03 -9.06 -41.89
C ASN A 221 3.60 -7.76 -41.29
N ASN A 222 2.76 -6.72 -41.09
CA ASN A 222 3.23 -5.41 -40.66
C ASN A 222 2.40 -4.87 -39.52
N ILE A 223 3.04 -4.67 -38.35
CA ILE A 223 2.49 -4.03 -37.17
C ILE A 223 3.38 -2.84 -36.82
N PHE A 224 2.75 -1.70 -36.59
CA PHE A 224 3.40 -0.49 -36.06
C PHE A 224 3.10 -0.35 -34.59
N ALA A 225 4.11 -0.07 -33.79
CA ALA A 225 3.97 0.18 -32.36
C ALA A 225 4.53 1.56 -32.01
N LEU A 226 3.76 2.33 -31.27
CA LEU A 226 4.20 3.56 -30.63
C LEU A 226 4.13 3.36 -29.12
N GLU A 227 5.25 3.50 -28.44
CA GLU A 227 5.31 3.42 -26.99
C GLU A 227 5.88 4.73 -26.41
N ALA A 228 5.21 5.29 -25.41
CA ALA A 228 5.66 6.45 -24.69
C ALA A 228 5.55 6.21 -23.18
N GLN A 229 6.57 6.60 -22.45
CA GLN A 229 6.60 6.50 -21.00
C GLN A 229 7.04 7.83 -20.39
N TYR A 230 6.35 8.24 -19.33
CA TYR A 230 6.71 9.41 -18.55
C TYR A 230 6.83 8.99 -17.08
N LEU A 231 7.90 9.42 -16.44
CA LEU A 231 8.14 9.23 -15.01
C LEU A 231 8.52 10.57 -14.38
N ASN A 232 7.78 10.94 -13.34
CA ASN A 232 8.13 12.04 -12.45
C ASN A 232 8.17 11.51 -11.02
N LYS A 233 9.23 11.77 -10.32
CA LYS A 233 9.45 11.35 -8.92
C LYS A 233 10.34 12.34 -8.19
N ASP A 234 10.12 12.42 -6.88
CA ASP A 234 11.00 13.07 -5.90
C ASP A 234 11.48 12.04 -4.88
#